data_8bbae35522aebcc33117d37ef8308a50
#
_entry.id   8bbae35522aebcc33117d37ef8308a50
#
_cell.length_a   1.000
_cell.length_b   1.000
_cell.length_c   1.000
_cell.angle_alpha   90.00
_cell.angle_beta   90.00
_cell.angle_gamma   90.00
#
_symmetry.space_group_name_H-M   'P 1'
#
loop_
_entity.id
_entity.type
_entity.pdbx_description
1 polymer ?
#
loop_
_entity_poly.entity_id
_entity_poly.type
_entity_poly.pdbx_seq_one_letter_code
_entity_poly.pdbx_strand_id
1 'polypeptide(L)'
;MKPVPLSYSLRNLWARRLTTALTAGGMALVVFVFAAVLMLDQGLKEALVDTGQPDNVVVIRKGAETEVQSVIERSQAALVESLPQIARGAGGLPLVSRETVVLITLAKRDGNKPANVIIRGVGPAGAALRPQLRVVEGRMFRPGSSEILVGSSIAQRFRGMGLGD
;
A
#
# COMPACT_ATOMS: atom_id res chain seq x y z
N MET A 1 5.83 59.12 3.79
CA MET A 1 5.90 58.50 2.46
C MET A 1 4.44 58.30 1.98
N LYS A 2 4.04 58.88 0.85
CA LYS A 2 2.69 58.70 0.31
C LYS A 2 2.62 57.31 -0.32
N PRO A 3 1.63 56.47 -0.03
CA PRO A 3 1.48 55.16 -0.64
C PRO A 3 1.26 55.32 -2.16
N VAL A 4 1.99 54.53 -2.94
CA VAL A 4 1.80 54.49 -4.39
C VAL A 4 0.43 53.96 -4.70
N PRO A 5 -0.41 54.68 -5.50
CA PRO A 5 -1.76 54.22 -5.76
C PRO A 5 -1.75 52.89 -6.53
N LEU A 6 -2.51 51.90 -6.04
CA LEU A 6 -2.63 50.56 -6.63
C LEU A 6 -3.02 50.58 -8.12
N SER A 7 -3.79 51.57 -8.52
CA SER A 7 -4.18 51.83 -9.91
C SER A 7 -2.97 52.08 -10.85
N TYR A 8 -1.90 52.69 -10.36
CA TYR A 8 -0.70 52.94 -11.15
C TYR A 8 0.08 51.60 -11.38
N SER A 9 0.17 50.79 -10.35
CA SER A 9 0.81 49.45 -10.44
C SER A 9 0.06 48.54 -11.41
N LEU A 10 -1.28 48.50 -11.33
CA LEU A 10 -2.11 47.72 -12.24
C LEU A 10 -1.95 48.16 -13.70
N ARG A 11 -1.93 49.46 -13.94
CA ARG A 11 -1.80 50.03 -15.29
C ARG A 11 -0.43 49.73 -15.90
N ASN A 12 0.64 49.71 -15.07
CA ASN A 12 1.98 49.35 -15.52
C ASN A 12 2.09 47.82 -15.85
N LEU A 13 1.42 46.96 -15.10
CA LEU A 13 1.34 45.52 -15.39
C LEU A 13 0.64 45.25 -16.74
N TRP A 14 -0.44 45.99 -17.04
CA TRP A 14 -1.12 45.90 -18.33
C TRP A 14 -0.30 46.44 -19.50
N ALA A 15 0.49 47.50 -19.30
CA ALA A 15 1.40 48.05 -20.32
C ALA A 15 2.49 47.06 -20.71
N ARG A 16 2.94 46.21 -19.75
CA ARG A 16 4.00 45.19 -19.95
C ARG A 16 3.46 43.76 -19.85
N ARG A 17 2.26 43.56 -20.39
CA ARG A 17 1.51 42.30 -20.24
C ARG A 17 2.31 41.04 -20.60
N LEU A 18 3.13 41.09 -21.66
CA LEU A 18 3.92 39.91 -22.08
C LEU A 18 5.01 39.56 -21.05
N THR A 19 5.77 40.54 -20.60
CA THR A 19 6.82 40.31 -19.58
C THR A 19 6.21 39.91 -18.26
N THR A 20 5.10 40.53 -17.86
CA THR A 20 4.36 40.14 -16.64
C THR A 20 3.83 38.74 -16.73
N ALA A 21 3.25 38.34 -17.87
CA ALA A 21 2.73 36.97 -18.09
C ALA A 21 3.87 35.94 -18.07
N LEU A 22 5.02 36.24 -18.68
CA LEU A 22 6.17 35.35 -18.69
C LEU A 22 6.75 35.14 -17.27
N THR A 23 6.91 36.23 -16.50
CA THR A 23 7.43 36.10 -15.12
C THR A 23 6.43 35.44 -14.22
N ALA A 24 5.16 35.78 -14.28
CA ALA A 24 4.10 35.13 -13.50
C ALA A 24 3.95 33.63 -13.89
N GLY A 25 4.00 33.35 -15.19
CA GLY A 25 3.97 31.97 -15.70
C GLY A 25 5.17 31.15 -15.26
N GLY A 26 6.37 31.73 -15.28
CA GLY A 26 7.57 31.09 -14.78
C GLY A 26 7.49 30.76 -13.28
N MET A 27 7.05 31.74 -12.48
CA MET A 27 6.83 31.51 -11.04
C MET A 27 5.73 30.47 -10.78
N ALA A 28 4.62 30.55 -11.52
CA ALA A 28 3.54 29.56 -11.42
C ALA A 28 4.01 28.15 -11.78
N LEU A 29 4.84 28.01 -12.81
CA LEU A 29 5.42 26.72 -13.20
C LEU A 29 6.30 26.13 -12.10
N VAL A 30 7.17 26.94 -11.48
CA VAL A 30 8.03 26.48 -10.37
C VAL A 30 7.17 26.01 -9.19
N VAL A 31 6.17 26.79 -8.79
CA VAL A 31 5.25 26.43 -7.69
C VAL A 31 4.47 25.17 -8.03
N PHE A 32 3.99 25.06 -9.28
CA PHE A 32 3.26 23.88 -9.75
C PHE A 32 4.12 22.62 -9.67
N VAL A 33 5.35 22.66 -10.18
CA VAL A 33 6.25 21.50 -10.13
C VAL A 33 6.54 21.10 -8.69
N PHE A 34 6.80 22.08 -7.82
CA PHE A 34 7.05 21.80 -6.41
C PHE A 34 5.85 21.19 -5.72
N ALA A 35 4.65 21.73 -5.95
CA ALA A 35 3.40 21.18 -5.43
C ALA A 35 3.13 19.76 -5.95
N ALA A 36 3.37 19.51 -7.25
CA ALA A 36 3.20 18.18 -7.83
C ALA A 36 4.12 17.13 -7.21
N VAL A 37 5.38 17.48 -6.94
CA VAL A 37 6.33 16.59 -6.25
C VAL A 37 5.89 16.29 -4.83
N LEU A 38 5.43 17.31 -4.07
CA LEU A 38 4.93 17.11 -2.71
C LEU A 38 3.65 16.26 -2.68
N MET A 39 2.73 16.46 -3.64
CA MET A 39 1.52 15.65 -3.76
C MET A 39 1.85 14.19 -4.11
N LEU A 40 2.85 13.97 -4.97
CA LEU A 40 3.31 12.62 -5.30
C LEU A 40 3.94 11.93 -4.10
N ASP A 41 4.80 12.62 -3.35
CA ASP A 41 5.40 12.09 -2.12
C ASP A 41 4.34 11.72 -1.08
N GLN A 42 3.37 12.61 -0.86
CA GLN A 42 2.27 12.36 0.07
C GLN A 42 1.40 11.18 -0.39
N GLY A 43 1.01 11.16 -1.67
CA GLY A 43 0.19 10.08 -2.23
C GLY A 43 0.91 8.72 -2.17
N LEU A 44 2.22 8.69 -2.38
CA LEU A 44 3.02 7.47 -2.26
C LEU A 44 3.09 7.00 -0.79
N LYS A 45 3.30 7.91 0.15
CA LYS A 45 3.29 7.60 1.58
C LYS A 45 1.93 7.02 2.02
N GLU A 46 0.83 7.65 1.66
CA GLU A 46 -0.51 7.17 1.97
C GLU A 46 -0.76 5.77 1.36
N ALA A 47 -0.41 5.56 0.09
CA ALA A 47 -0.58 4.28 -0.57
C ALA A 47 0.24 3.15 0.08
N LEU A 48 1.43 3.45 0.61
CA LEU A 48 2.29 2.48 1.29
C LEU A 48 1.84 2.21 2.73
N VAL A 49 1.33 3.22 3.44
CA VAL A 49 0.89 3.09 4.83
C VAL A 49 -0.49 2.44 4.93
N ASP A 50 -1.41 2.75 4.03
CA ASP A 50 -2.77 2.18 4.03
C ASP A 50 -2.81 0.65 3.85
N THR A 51 -1.73 0.05 3.33
CA THR A 51 -1.64 -1.41 3.15
C THR A 51 -1.11 -2.15 4.39
N GLY A 52 -0.64 -1.45 5.42
CA GLY A 52 -0.05 -2.02 6.61
C GLY A 52 -0.53 -1.38 7.91
N GLN A 53 -0.09 -1.95 9.01
CA GLN A 53 -0.19 -1.34 10.34
C GLN A 53 1.21 -0.84 10.73
N PRO A 54 1.35 0.37 11.28
CA PRO A 54 2.65 0.94 11.63
C PRO A 54 3.40 0.14 12.69
N ASP A 55 2.66 -0.62 13.52
CA ASP A 55 3.22 -1.46 14.57
C ASP A 55 3.55 -2.89 14.09
N ASN A 56 3.20 -3.25 12.86
CA ASN A 56 3.50 -4.57 12.31
C ASN A 56 4.84 -4.56 11.62
N VAL A 57 5.66 -5.56 11.92
CA VAL A 57 6.96 -5.79 11.30
C VAL A 57 6.95 -7.09 10.50
N VAL A 58 7.40 -7.02 9.27
CA VAL A 58 7.62 -8.21 8.44
C VAL A 58 9.08 -8.66 8.60
N VAL A 59 9.27 -9.88 9.06
CA VAL A 59 10.60 -10.48 9.23
C VAL A 59 10.89 -11.34 8.00
N ILE A 60 11.97 -11.02 7.30
CA ILE A 60 12.46 -11.79 6.16
C ILE A 60 13.92 -12.24 6.40
N ARG A 61 14.33 -13.27 5.68
CA ARG A 61 15.73 -13.74 5.74
C ARG A 61 16.70 -12.66 5.27
N LYS A 62 17.81 -12.50 5.94
CA LYS A 62 18.88 -11.58 5.53
C LYS A 62 19.34 -11.89 4.10
N GLY A 63 19.31 -10.87 3.24
CA GLY A 63 19.66 -10.98 1.83
C GLY A 63 18.50 -11.37 0.90
N ALA A 64 17.28 -11.61 1.42
CA ALA A 64 16.09 -11.70 0.58
C ALA A 64 15.60 -10.31 0.23
N GLU A 65 15.29 -10.07 -1.04
CA GLU A 65 14.73 -8.79 -1.52
C GLU A 65 13.20 -8.74 -1.40
N THR A 66 12.57 -9.92 -1.39
CA THR A 66 11.11 -10.06 -1.32
C THR A 66 10.70 -11.18 -0.37
N GLU A 67 9.46 -11.12 0.11
CA GLU A 67 8.89 -12.16 0.96
C GLU A 67 8.87 -13.54 0.28
N VAL A 68 8.65 -13.57 -1.04
CA VAL A 68 8.61 -14.83 -1.82
C VAL A 68 9.98 -15.53 -1.86
N GLN A 69 11.07 -14.77 -1.78
CA GLN A 69 12.43 -15.29 -1.76
C GLN A 69 12.92 -15.62 -0.35
N SER A 70 12.15 -15.24 0.66
CA SER A 70 12.52 -15.43 2.05
C SER A 70 12.09 -16.80 2.56
N VAL A 71 13.05 -17.61 2.94
CA VAL A 71 12.80 -18.86 3.64
C VAL A 71 13.36 -18.74 5.06
N ILE A 72 12.48 -18.82 6.06
CA ILE A 72 12.81 -18.81 7.48
C ILE A 72 12.51 -20.21 8.03
N GLU A 73 13.50 -20.83 8.64
CA GLU A 73 13.31 -22.13 9.26
C GLU A 73 12.43 -22.05 10.50
N ARG A 74 11.77 -23.16 10.84
CA ARG A 74 10.85 -23.23 11.97
C ARG A 74 11.51 -22.89 13.31
N SER A 75 12.76 -23.26 13.48
CA SER A 75 13.59 -22.93 14.65
C SER A 75 13.82 -21.42 14.79
N GLN A 76 14.14 -20.76 13.68
CA GLN A 76 14.34 -19.31 13.62
C GLN A 76 13.02 -18.54 13.89
N ALA A 77 11.92 -19.00 13.32
CA ALA A 77 10.60 -18.43 13.60
C ALA A 77 10.22 -18.55 15.08
N ALA A 78 10.54 -19.67 15.74
CA ALA A 78 10.30 -19.86 17.17
C ALA A 78 11.15 -18.90 18.03
N LEU A 79 12.38 -18.58 17.62
CA LEU A 79 13.20 -17.58 18.29
C LEU A 79 12.56 -16.18 18.21
N VAL A 80 12.05 -15.80 17.04
CA VAL A 80 11.35 -14.52 16.87
C VAL A 80 10.12 -14.46 17.78
N GLU A 81 9.32 -15.52 17.86
CA GLU A 81 8.13 -15.58 18.72
C GLU A 81 8.46 -15.44 20.23
N SER A 82 9.66 -15.81 20.63
CA SER A 82 10.09 -15.73 22.03
C SER A 82 10.61 -14.35 22.45
N LEU A 83 10.77 -13.43 21.51
CA LEU A 83 11.32 -12.10 21.80
C LEU A 83 10.34 -11.30 22.71
N PRO A 84 10.87 -10.62 23.74
CA PRO A 84 10.04 -9.84 24.67
C PRO A 84 9.37 -8.62 24.03
N GLN A 85 9.87 -8.19 22.87
CA GLN A 85 9.32 -7.07 22.08
C GLN A 85 8.04 -7.44 21.33
N ILE A 86 7.73 -8.74 21.19
CA ILE A 86 6.52 -9.18 20.51
C ILE A 86 5.30 -8.89 21.37
N ALA A 87 4.36 -8.14 20.80
CA ALA A 87 3.08 -7.86 21.43
C ALA A 87 2.31 -9.16 21.68
N ARG A 88 1.53 -9.19 22.77
CA ARG A 88 0.68 -10.31 23.12
C ARG A 88 -0.77 -9.95 22.91
N GLY A 89 -1.50 -10.84 22.28
CA GLY A 89 -2.95 -10.71 22.05
C GLY A 89 -3.77 -11.19 23.25
N ALA A 90 -5.07 -11.27 23.05
CA ALA A 90 -6.00 -11.84 24.01
C ALA A 90 -5.59 -13.29 24.38
N GLY A 91 -5.49 -13.59 25.66
CA GLY A 91 -5.02 -14.89 26.15
C GLY A 91 -3.50 -15.02 26.28
N GLY A 92 -2.71 -13.94 26.15
CA GLY A 92 -1.26 -13.94 26.36
C GLY A 92 -0.43 -14.59 25.26
N LEU A 93 -1.04 -14.99 24.16
CA LEU A 93 -0.34 -15.55 23.00
C LEU A 93 0.40 -14.46 22.21
N PRO A 94 1.60 -14.73 21.68
CA PRO A 94 2.33 -13.77 20.87
C PRO A 94 1.56 -13.45 19.59
N LEU A 95 1.50 -12.16 19.23
CA LEU A 95 0.93 -11.69 17.98
C LEU A 95 1.93 -11.89 16.84
N VAL A 96 2.12 -13.13 16.43
CA VAL A 96 2.98 -13.53 15.31
C VAL A 96 2.19 -14.40 14.34
N SER A 97 2.30 -14.11 13.07
CA SER A 97 1.76 -14.93 11.99
C SER A 97 2.92 -15.52 11.17
N ARG A 98 3.06 -16.84 11.19
CA ARG A 98 3.94 -17.54 10.24
C ARG A 98 3.21 -17.66 8.92
N GLU A 99 3.77 -17.12 7.90
CA GLU A 99 3.11 -17.01 6.61
C GLU A 99 3.93 -17.66 5.51
N THR A 100 3.23 -18.33 4.60
CA THR A 100 3.82 -18.86 3.37
C THR A 100 3.35 -18.02 2.20
N VAL A 101 4.29 -17.44 1.46
CA VAL A 101 3.98 -16.57 0.32
C VAL A 101 4.43 -17.24 -0.96
N VAL A 102 3.52 -17.44 -1.89
CA VAL A 102 3.79 -18.06 -3.18
C VAL A 102 3.21 -17.23 -4.32
N LEU A 103 3.86 -17.30 -5.47
CA LEU A 103 3.37 -16.71 -6.71
C LEU A 103 2.70 -17.78 -7.55
N ILE A 104 1.49 -17.52 -7.99
CA ILE A 104 0.78 -18.34 -9.00
C ILE A 104 0.43 -17.48 -10.21
N THR A 105 0.30 -18.13 -11.35
CA THR A 105 -0.10 -17.51 -12.59
C THR A 105 -1.57 -17.76 -12.86
N LEU A 106 -2.37 -16.71 -13.01
CA LEU A 106 -3.81 -16.79 -13.25
C LEU A 106 -4.18 -16.16 -14.58
N ALA A 107 -5.22 -16.73 -15.22
CA ALA A 107 -5.79 -16.20 -16.46
C ALA A 107 -6.71 -15.01 -16.15
N LYS A 108 -6.52 -13.89 -16.88
CA LYS A 108 -7.40 -12.73 -16.76
C LYS A 108 -8.76 -12.98 -17.45
N ARG A 109 -9.79 -12.29 -16.98
CA ARG A 109 -11.16 -12.38 -17.57
C ARG A 109 -11.25 -11.75 -18.95
N ASP A 110 -10.48 -10.71 -19.22
CA ASP A 110 -10.43 -10.00 -20.51
C ASP A 110 -9.73 -10.76 -21.65
N GLY A 111 -9.33 -12.01 -21.41
CA GLY A 111 -8.67 -12.85 -22.40
C GLY A 111 -7.23 -12.47 -22.71
N ASN A 112 -6.71 -11.48 -22.05
CA ASN A 112 -5.34 -11.00 -22.21
C ASN A 112 -4.34 -11.93 -21.52
N LYS A 113 -3.05 -11.61 -21.61
CA LYS A 113 -1.95 -12.42 -21.05
C LYS A 113 -2.18 -12.76 -19.59
N PRO A 114 -1.85 -13.99 -19.15
CA PRO A 114 -1.91 -14.35 -17.74
C PRO A 114 -1.00 -13.43 -16.89
N ALA A 115 -1.31 -13.31 -15.62
CA ALA A 115 -0.51 -12.51 -14.70
C ALA A 115 -0.30 -13.23 -13.38
N ASN A 116 0.82 -12.90 -12.73
CA ASN A 116 1.16 -13.45 -11.43
C ASN A 116 0.31 -12.80 -10.33
N VAL A 117 -0.15 -13.63 -9.43
CA VAL A 117 -0.91 -13.27 -8.23
C VAL A 117 -0.22 -13.89 -7.02
N ILE A 118 -0.11 -13.12 -5.95
CA ILE A 118 0.45 -13.60 -4.69
C ILE A 118 -0.66 -14.30 -3.91
N ILE A 119 -0.38 -15.54 -3.48
CA ILE A 119 -1.18 -16.24 -2.48
C ILE A 119 -0.40 -16.24 -1.17
N ARG A 120 -1.10 -15.98 -0.09
CA ARG A 120 -0.54 -15.94 1.24
C ARG A 120 -1.28 -16.91 2.16
N GLY A 121 -0.60 -17.96 2.60
CA GLY A 121 -1.06 -18.82 3.67
C GLY A 121 -0.78 -18.16 5.02
N VAL A 122 -1.82 -17.96 5.81
CA VAL A 122 -1.74 -17.25 7.10
C VAL A 122 -2.06 -18.16 8.27
N GLY A 123 -1.39 -17.93 9.39
CA GLY A 123 -1.71 -18.59 10.64
C GLY A 123 -2.94 -17.96 11.35
N PRO A 124 -3.35 -18.54 12.49
CA PRO A 124 -4.52 -18.04 13.25
C PRO A 124 -4.45 -16.57 13.64
N ALA A 125 -3.25 -16.06 13.94
CA ALA A 125 -3.04 -14.64 14.27
C ALA A 125 -3.06 -13.72 13.03
N GLY A 126 -3.04 -14.28 11.82
CA GLY A 126 -2.92 -13.48 10.59
C GLY A 126 -4.04 -12.48 10.36
N ALA A 127 -5.27 -12.84 10.72
CA ALA A 127 -6.42 -11.93 10.65
C ALA A 127 -6.36 -10.84 11.72
N ALA A 128 -5.92 -11.17 12.93
CA ALA A 128 -5.78 -10.21 14.04
C ALA A 128 -4.71 -9.15 13.75
N LEU A 129 -3.67 -9.51 13.01
CA LEU A 129 -2.62 -8.60 12.56
C LEU A 129 -3.06 -7.68 11.41
N ARG A 130 -4.26 -7.88 10.86
CA ARG A 130 -4.82 -7.12 9.73
C ARG A 130 -6.21 -6.56 10.05
N PRO A 131 -6.34 -5.61 10.98
CA PRO A 131 -7.64 -5.07 11.40
C PRO A 131 -8.38 -4.35 10.27
N GLN A 132 -7.67 -3.91 9.23
CA GLN A 132 -8.24 -3.30 8.02
C GLN A 132 -8.94 -4.32 7.11
N LEU A 133 -8.72 -5.63 7.30
CA LEU A 133 -9.34 -6.67 6.49
C LEU A 133 -10.85 -6.71 6.76
N ARG A 134 -11.64 -6.50 5.71
CA ARG A 134 -13.10 -6.53 5.77
C ARG A 134 -13.64 -7.51 4.75
N VAL A 135 -14.48 -8.44 5.20
CA VAL A 135 -15.22 -9.33 4.30
C VAL A 135 -16.39 -8.54 3.72
N VAL A 136 -16.37 -8.33 2.40
CA VAL A 136 -17.40 -7.60 1.66
C VAL A 136 -18.51 -8.53 1.22
N GLU A 137 -18.16 -9.77 0.86
CA GLU A 137 -19.07 -10.78 0.36
C GLU A 137 -18.64 -12.17 0.88
N GLY A 138 -19.60 -13.03 1.25
CA GLY A 138 -19.32 -14.33 1.79
C GLY A 138 -18.95 -14.32 3.28
N ARG A 139 -17.99 -15.13 3.67
CA ARG A 139 -17.50 -15.28 5.04
C ARG A 139 -15.99 -15.51 5.08
N MET A 140 -15.40 -15.37 6.26
CA MET A 140 -14.01 -15.75 6.48
C MET A 140 -13.81 -17.26 6.22
N PHE A 141 -12.68 -17.63 5.63
CA PHE A 141 -12.30 -19.03 5.42
C PHE A 141 -12.09 -19.77 6.74
N ARG A 142 -12.30 -21.08 6.74
CA ARG A 142 -12.03 -21.95 7.89
C ARG A 142 -10.55 -22.35 7.89
N PRO A 143 -9.84 -22.18 9.01
CA PRO A 143 -8.46 -22.69 9.11
C PRO A 143 -8.39 -24.18 8.83
N GLY A 144 -7.42 -24.61 8.03
CA GLY A 144 -7.22 -26.01 7.65
C GLY A 144 -8.16 -26.54 6.54
N SER A 145 -8.98 -25.68 5.95
CA SER A 145 -9.78 -26.01 4.75
C SER A 145 -9.05 -25.57 3.47
N SER A 146 -9.61 -25.95 2.32
CA SER A 146 -9.18 -25.48 0.98
C SER A 146 -9.84 -24.16 0.58
N GLU A 147 -10.44 -23.45 1.51
CA GLU A 147 -11.08 -22.17 1.26
C GLU A 147 -10.05 -21.04 1.24
N ILE A 148 -10.27 -20.05 0.39
CA ILE A 148 -9.44 -18.85 0.30
C ILE A 148 -10.28 -17.59 0.41
N LEU A 149 -9.70 -16.52 0.89
CA LEU A 149 -10.24 -15.17 0.82
C LEU A 149 -9.57 -14.44 -0.33
N VAL A 150 -10.37 -13.93 -1.25
CA VAL A 150 -9.87 -13.26 -2.46
C VAL A 150 -10.13 -11.76 -2.36
N GLY A 151 -9.11 -10.94 -2.66
CA GLY A 151 -9.32 -9.49 -2.76
C GLY A 151 -10.31 -9.13 -3.87
N SER A 152 -11.19 -8.19 -3.63
CA SER A 152 -12.24 -7.78 -4.58
C SER A 152 -11.71 -7.46 -5.98
N SER A 153 -10.57 -6.77 -6.07
CA SER A 153 -9.91 -6.47 -7.34
C SER A 153 -9.39 -7.70 -8.08
N ILE A 154 -8.97 -8.74 -7.36
CA ILE A 154 -8.53 -10.01 -7.96
C ILE A 154 -9.74 -10.79 -8.47
N ALA A 155 -10.81 -10.89 -7.67
CA ALA A 155 -12.06 -11.56 -8.05
C ALA A 155 -12.66 -10.96 -9.36
N GLN A 156 -12.57 -9.64 -9.53
CA GLN A 156 -13.05 -8.96 -10.74
C GLN A 156 -12.16 -9.19 -11.97
N ARG A 157 -10.86 -9.31 -11.79
CA ARG A 157 -9.88 -9.34 -12.91
C ARG A 157 -9.52 -10.73 -13.40
N PHE A 158 -9.63 -11.75 -12.54
CA PHE A 158 -9.16 -13.12 -12.84
C PHE A 158 -10.33 -14.10 -12.90
N ARG A 159 -10.16 -15.18 -13.68
CA ARG A 159 -11.13 -16.28 -13.80
C ARG A 159 -10.98 -17.24 -12.62
N GLY A 160 -12.04 -17.88 -12.19
CA GLY A 160 -12.04 -18.86 -11.11
C GLY A 160 -11.71 -18.27 -9.74
N MET A 161 -12.05 -16.98 -9.54
CA MET A 161 -11.78 -16.25 -8.29
C MET A 161 -13.05 -15.59 -7.74
N GLY A 162 -14.22 -16.03 -8.17
CA GLY A 162 -15.49 -15.59 -7.64
C GLY A 162 -15.92 -16.34 -6.38
N LEU A 163 -16.99 -15.89 -5.76
CA LEU A 163 -17.56 -16.56 -4.60
C LEU A 163 -18.13 -17.94 -5.01
N GLY A 164 -17.59 -19.00 -4.38
CA GLY A 164 -18.03 -20.39 -4.63
C GLY A 164 -17.34 -21.10 -5.81
N ASP A 165 -16.33 -20.46 -6.42
CA ASP A 165 -15.50 -21.09 -7.46
C ASP A 165 -14.57 -22.17 -6.91
#